data_b1196d42008db00c8d9a98fcd967972a
#
_entry.id   b1196d42008db00c8d9a98fcd967972a
#
_cell.length_a   1.000
_cell.length_b   1.000
_cell.length_c   1.000
_cell.angle_alpha   90.00
_cell.angle_beta   90.00
_cell.angle_gamma   90.00
#
_symmetry.space_group_name_H-M   'P 1'
#
loop_
_entity.id
_entity.type
_entity.pdbx_description
1 polymer ?
#
loop_
_entity_poly.entity_id
_entity_poly.type
_entity_poly.pdbx_seq_one_letter_code
_entity_poly.pdbx_strand_id
1 'polypeptide(L)'
;MTSISKALGRIQPSATLAMSAKVSELKGQGVDVIGLSAGEPDFDTPDFVKEAAIQAIRDGDTNYTVVDGTPALKAAIIGKFKRDNDL
;
A
#
# COMPACT_ATOMS: atom_id res chain seq x y z
N MET A 1 20.13 -29.38 0.47
CA MET A 1 18.88 -29.06 -0.24
C MET A 1 17.86 -28.61 0.78
N THR A 2 17.42 -27.37 0.72
CA THR A 2 16.34 -26.87 1.56
C THR A 2 15.01 -27.42 1.04
N SER A 3 14.36 -28.26 1.83
CA SER A 3 13.06 -28.83 1.48
C SER A 3 11.97 -27.77 1.73
N ILE A 4 11.28 -27.36 0.68
CA ILE A 4 10.13 -26.45 0.75
C ILE A 4 8.87 -27.28 1.02
N SER A 5 7.94 -26.77 1.84
CA SER A 5 6.67 -27.44 2.11
C SER A 5 5.89 -27.71 0.81
N LYS A 6 5.31 -28.91 0.68
CA LYS A 6 4.42 -29.26 -0.44
C LYS A 6 3.19 -28.34 -0.55
N ALA A 7 2.77 -27.72 0.56
CA ALA A 7 1.69 -26.73 0.58
C ALA A 7 2.05 -25.47 -0.21
N LEU A 8 3.29 -25.00 -0.11
CA LEU A 8 3.82 -23.84 -0.86
C LEU A 8 3.80 -24.08 -2.38
N GLY A 9 4.06 -25.32 -2.82
CA GLY A 9 4.01 -25.68 -4.24
C GLY A 9 2.60 -25.61 -4.86
N ARG A 10 1.55 -25.49 -4.06
CA ARG A 10 0.16 -25.33 -4.53
C ARG A 10 -0.29 -23.87 -4.63
N ILE A 11 0.53 -22.94 -4.12
CA ILE A 11 0.25 -21.49 -4.17
C ILE A 11 0.82 -20.95 -5.49
N GLN A 12 -0.04 -20.34 -6.29
CA GLN A 12 0.40 -19.65 -7.50
C GLN A 12 0.86 -18.21 -7.16
N PRO A 13 1.94 -17.74 -7.78
CA PRO A 13 2.31 -16.33 -7.67
C PRO A 13 1.19 -15.39 -8.12
N SER A 14 1.12 -14.20 -7.55
CA SER A 14 0.18 -13.17 -8.00
C SER A 14 0.47 -12.79 -9.45
N ALA A 15 -0.52 -12.97 -10.33
CA ALA A 15 -0.40 -12.61 -11.75
C ALA A 15 -0.14 -11.10 -11.94
N THR A 16 -0.76 -10.26 -11.10
CA THR A 16 -0.55 -8.81 -11.12
C THR A 16 0.90 -8.44 -10.79
N LEU A 17 1.47 -9.03 -9.74
CA LEU A 17 2.86 -8.78 -9.36
C LEU A 17 3.84 -9.29 -10.43
N ALA A 18 3.58 -10.46 -11.01
CA ALA A 18 4.40 -11.01 -12.09
C ALA A 18 4.38 -10.11 -13.33
N MET A 19 3.23 -9.56 -13.69
CA MET A 19 3.09 -8.63 -14.81
C MET A 19 3.84 -7.31 -14.54
N SER A 20 3.70 -6.74 -13.35
CA SER A 20 4.41 -5.52 -12.96
C SER A 20 5.92 -5.72 -12.97
N ALA A 21 6.40 -6.86 -12.49
CA ALA A 21 7.83 -7.22 -12.54
C ALA A 21 8.33 -7.34 -13.98
N LYS A 22 7.53 -7.93 -14.89
CA LYS A 22 7.89 -8.05 -16.31
C LYS A 22 7.97 -6.70 -17.01
N VAL A 23 7.04 -5.77 -16.71
CA VAL A 23 7.10 -4.39 -17.22
C VAL A 23 8.37 -3.69 -16.75
N SER A 24 8.71 -3.82 -15.47
CA SER A 24 9.94 -3.22 -14.92
C SER A 24 11.21 -3.79 -15.57
N GLU A 25 11.27 -5.10 -15.78
CA GLU A 25 12.37 -5.76 -16.46
C GLU A 25 12.55 -5.22 -17.88
N LEU A 26 11.48 -5.15 -18.67
CA LEU A 26 11.52 -4.66 -20.05
C LEU A 26 11.96 -3.19 -20.12
N LYS A 27 11.43 -2.34 -19.25
CA LYS A 27 11.85 -0.94 -19.15
C LYS A 27 13.34 -0.82 -18.80
N GLY A 28 13.84 -1.68 -17.89
CA GLY A 28 15.25 -1.74 -17.54
C GLY A 28 16.16 -2.16 -18.72
N GLN A 29 15.61 -2.88 -19.70
CA GLN A 29 16.29 -3.26 -20.96
C GLN A 29 16.18 -2.17 -22.05
N GLY A 30 15.56 -1.02 -21.75
CA GLY A 30 15.37 0.08 -22.70
C GLY A 30 14.20 -0.12 -23.66
N VAL A 31 13.32 -1.09 -23.42
CA VAL A 31 12.10 -1.30 -24.20
C VAL A 31 11.05 -0.27 -23.79
N ASP A 32 10.47 0.43 -24.76
CA ASP A 32 9.36 1.35 -24.52
C ASP A 32 8.07 0.55 -24.31
N VAL A 33 7.66 0.43 -23.04
CA VAL A 33 6.49 -0.35 -22.61
C VAL A 33 5.49 0.52 -21.89
N ILE A 34 4.24 0.48 -22.37
CA ILE A 34 3.09 1.07 -21.69
C ILE A 34 2.54 0.03 -20.71
N GLY A 35 2.67 0.29 -19.41
CA GLY A 35 2.17 -0.59 -18.35
C GLY A 35 0.72 -0.26 -17.99
N LEU A 36 -0.18 -1.23 -18.21
CA LEU A 36 -1.60 -1.13 -17.83
C LEU A 36 -1.98 -2.19 -16.77
N SER A 37 -0.99 -2.77 -16.09
CA SER A 37 -1.18 -3.90 -15.18
C SER A 37 -1.59 -3.51 -13.76
N ALA A 38 -1.27 -2.29 -13.34
CA ALA A 38 -1.63 -1.77 -12.03
C ALA A 38 -2.18 -0.34 -12.19
N GLY A 39 -3.26 -0.04 -11.47
CA GLY A 39 -3.80 1.30 -11.40
C GLY A 39 -3.34 1.99 -10.12
N GLU A 40 -2.78 3.18 -10.26
CA GLU A 40 -2.48 4.08 -9.14
C GLU A 40 -2.76 5.51 -9.58
N PRO A 41 -3.10 6.42 -8.64
CA PRO A 41 -3.22 7.82 -8.97
C PRO A 41 -1.90 8.36 -9.54
N ASP A 42 -1.97 9.17 -10.59
CA ASP A 42 -0.82 9.86 -11.21
C ASP A 42 -0.44 11.14 -10.46
N PHE A 43 -1.24 11.54 -9.49
CA PHE A 43 -0.94 12.61 -8.53
C PHE A 43 -0.23 12.05 -7.30
N ASP A 44 0.74 12.79 -6.81
CA ASP A 44 1.39 12.48 -5.55
C ASP A 44 0.42 12.66 -4.35
N THR A 45 0.73 12.01 -3.24
CA THR A 45 0.00 12.23 -1.98
C THR A 45 0.04 13.71 -1.60
N PRO A 46 -1.11 14.31 -1.22
CA PRO A 46 -1.14 15.72 -0.82
C PRO A 46 -0.13 16.06 0.28
N ASP A 47 0.51 17.22 0.17
CA ASP A 47 1.60 17.61 1.07
C ASP A 47 1.19 17.61 2.54
N PHE A 48 -0.02 18.08 2.87
CA PHE A 48 -0.49 18.07 4.26
C PHE A 48 -0.60 16.66 4.86
N VAL A 49 -0.84 15.63 4.05
CA VAL A 49 -0.87 14.23 4.49
C VAL A 49 0.56 13.73 4.73
N LYS A 50 1.48 14.06 3.81
CA LYS A 50 2.90 13.70 3.96
C LYS A 50 3.49 14.36 5.22
N GLU A 51 3.23 15.65 5.43
CA GLU A 51 3.73 16.38 6.60
C GLU A 51 3.17 15.84 7.92
N ALA A 52 1.89 15.46 7.96
CA ALA A 52 1.31 14.80 9.14
C ALA A 52 2.02 13.48 9.48
N ALA A 53 2.33 12.67 8.48
CA ALA A 53 3.07 11.42 8.68
C ALA A 53 4.51 11.68 9.15
N ILE A 54 5.20 12.65 8.58
CA ILE A 54 6.55 13.06 8.99
C ILE A 54 6.54 13.54 10.44
N GLN A 55 5.55 14.34 10.82
CA GLN A 55 5.42 14.83 12.20
C GLN A 55 5.17 13.68 13.17
N ALA A 56 4.30 12.75 12.86
CA ALA A 56 4.04 11.58 13.69
C ALA A 56 5.33 10.75 13.95
N ILE A 57 6.16 10.58 12.92
CA ILE A 57 7.47 9.92 13.06
C ILE A 57 8.39 10.70 14.00
N ARG A 58 8.47 12.02 13.84
CA ARG A 58 9.29 12.90 14.68
C ARG A 58 8.84 12.89 16.14
N ASP A 59 7.56 12.77 16.38
CA ASP A 59 6.94 12.69 17.70
C ASP A 59 7.10 11.30 18.36
N GLY A 60 7.67 10.34 17.64
CA GLY A 60 7.91 8.99 18.13
C GLY A 60 6.68 8.08 18.10
N ASP A 61 5.64 8.41 17.32
CA ASP A 61 4.47 7.56 17.11
C ASP A 61 4.83 6.38 16.17
N THR A 62 5.68 5.50 16.68
CA THR A 62 6.28 4.37 15.92
C THR A 62 6.07 3.02 16.61
N ASN A 63 5.21 2.95 17.62
CA ASN A 63 4.94 1.74 18.39
C ASN A 63 3.69 1.01 17.89
N TYR A 64 3.54 -0.23 18.32
CA TYR A 64 2.31 -1.00 18.06
C TYR A 64 1.09 -0.34 18.69
N THR A 65 0.00 -0.38 17.98
CA THR A 65 -1.32 0.05 18.48
C THR A 65 -2.12 -1.14 18.98
N VAL A 66 -3.30 -0.88 19.53
CA VAL A 66 -4.31 -1.92 19.76
C VAL A 66 -4.76 -2.53 18.44
N VAL A 67 -5.32 -3.76 18.48
CA VAL A 67 -5.63 -4.57 17.28
C VAL A 67 -6.52 -3.84 16.27
N ASP A 68 -7.46 -3.04 16.75
CA ASP A 68 -8.44 -2.30 15.93
C ASP A 68 -8.03 -0.87 15.59
N GLY A 69 -6.75 -0.52 15.80
CA GLY A 69 -6.17 0.78 15.45
C GLY A 69 -6.30 1.84 16.54
N THR A 70 -5.82 3.05 16.24
CA THR A 70 -5.79 4.14 17.22
C THR A 70 -7.17 4.76 17.46
N PRO A 71 -7.49 5.19 18.70
CA PRO A 71 -8.72 5.91 18.98
C PRO A 71 -8.89 7.17 18.13
N ALA A 72 -7.81 7.89 17.86
CA ALA A 72 -7.82 9.10 17.03
C ALA A 72 -8.26 8.81 15.58
N LEU A 73 -7.73 7.76 14.95
CA LEU A 73 -8.14 7.37 13.60
C LEU A 73 -9.60 6.94 13.57
N LYS A 74 -10.04 6.15 14.54
CA LYS A 74 -11.44 5.73 14.64
C LYS A 74 -12.40 6.92 14.77
N ALA A 75 -12.08 7.89 15.62
CA ALA A 75 -12.87 9.11 15.76
C ALA A 75 -12.90 9.94 14.46
N ALA A 76 -11.77 10.05 13.75
CA ALA A 76 -11.69 10.74 12.47
C ALA A 76 -12.55 10.06 11.39
N ILE A 77 -12.53 8.73 11.32
CA ILE A 77 -13.37 7.94 10.40
C ILE A 77 -14.86 8.17 10.69
N ILE A 78 -15.28 8.08 11.96
CA ILE A 78 -16.67 8.34 12.39
C ILE A 78 -17.10 9.77 11.99
N GLY A 79 -16.26 10.76 12.29
CA GLY A 79 -16.53 12.15 11.94
C GLY A 79 -16.65 12.37 10.42
N LYS A 80 -15.80 11.68 9.63
CA LYS A 80 -15.88 11.73 8.17
C LYS A 80 -17.19 11.14 7.65
N PHE A 81 -17.57 9.96 8.11
CA PHE A 81 -18.79 9.30 7.66
C PHE A 81 -20.05 10.09 8.06
N LYS A 82 -20.07 10.67 9.27
CA LYS A 82 -21.15 11.54 9.69
C LYS A 82 -21.27 12.79 8.81
N ARG A 83 -20.15 13.46 8.52
CA ARG A 83 -20.12 14.70 7.74
C ARG A 83 -20.47 14.49 6.26
N ASP A 84 -19.96 13.43 5.64
CA ASP A 84 -19.99 13.26 4.19
C ASP A 84 -21.05 12.26 3.72
N ASN A 85 -21.53 11.39 4.60
CA ASN A 85 -22.42 10.29 4.24
C ASN A 85 -23.70 10.23 5.12
N ASP A 86 -23.80 11.07 6.14
CA ASP A 86 -24.91 11.11 7.11
C ASP A 86 -25.15 9.76 7.81
N LEU A 87 -24.04 9.07 8.16
CA LEU A 87 -24.03 7.78 8.86
C LEU A 87 -23.60 7.95 10.32
#